data_d271769fd8e5afd0992863bb2ba0c985
#
_entry.id   d271769fd8e5afd0992863bb2ba0c985
#
_cell.length_a   1.000
_cell.length_b   1.000
_cell.length_c   1.000
_cell.angle_alpha   90.00
_cell.angle_beta   90.00
_cell.angle_gamma   90.00
#
_symmetry.space_group_name_H-M   'P 1'
#
loop_
_entity.id
_entity.type
_entity.pdbx_description
1 polymer ?
#
loop_
_entity_poly.entity_id
_entity_poly.type
_entity_poly.pdbx_seq_one_letter_code
_entity_poly.pdbx_strand_id
1 'polypeptide(L)'
;MKLPEIRHNKSTIDEYKDFLELQDKKPKTVENKIWGIVPFLTHIGEKDLKSVTKADIEGFMLSLKKSGKAPSSVHMYAFNTRFFLKWLLPDNDFFKNVKVKRPKTDHSKDEFVNISDVQKMLQVCKHQRDRAFLFVMWESAGRLEEILQLNVNDVVPEQNGVTITLRGKTGTRDVLLIDAVPDLMSWLNLYGGEKEQPLFSTTTGNRLTHTGAQSLVERIAKRAEITDKRVHCHSFRHGRITELANLGMAEMQLRLFAGWQNDSEMPATYIHTKKRDVYSKLLKLKGIEPEEQEINTTATTPKKCAACGTENPFDAKACYRCRAIMDPVLAVEIANEENKRRQELEQLKMEVEELRKAQKEKEELESGFSEIIAGE
;
A
#
# COMPACT_ATOMS: atom_id res chain seq x y z
N MET A 1 -12.90 17.12 -8.08
CA MET A 1 -14.27 17.03 -8.66
C MET A 1 -14.91 18.40 -8.45
N LYS A 2 -15.31 19.12 -9.50
CA LYS A 2 -15.93 20.44 -9.32
C LYS A 2 -17.34 20.25 -8.78
N LEU A 3 -17.76 21.09 -7.82
CA LEU A 3 -19.16 21.14 -7.36
C LEU A 3 -20.05 21.48 -8.56
N PRO A 4 -21.21 20.82 -8.73
CA PRO A 4 -22.16 21.22 -9.75
C PRO A 4 -22.58 22.66 -9.51
N GLU A 5 -22.83 23.40 -10.59
CA GLU A 5 -23.23 24.79 -10.53
C GLU A 5 -24.65 24.87 -9.95
N ILE A 6 -24.75 25.17 -8.65
CA ILE A 6 -26.01 25.32 -7.97
C ILE A 6 -26.44 26.78 -8.12
N ARG A 7 -27.27 27.06 -9.14
CA ARG A 7 -27.74 28.44 -9.44
C ARG A 7 -28.79 28.90 -8.45
N HIS A 8 -29.74 28.02 -8.09
CA HIS A 8 -30.77 28.27 -7.11
C HIS A 8 -30.28 28.04 -5.68
N ASN A 9 -30.71 28.84 -4.75
CA ASN A 9 -30.34 28.76 -3.33
C ASN A 9 -28.82 28.93 -3.03
N LYS A 10 -28.08 29.58 -3.92
CA LYS A 10 -26.62 29.77 -3.77
C LYS A 10 -26.27 30.48 -2.46
N SER A 11 -26.99 31.54 -2.10
CA SER A 11 -26.80 32.30 -0.84
C SER A 11 -26.90 31.37 0.38
N THR A 12 -27.94 30.56 0.47
CA THR A 12 -28.14 29.60 1.59
C THR A 12 -27.02 28.57 1.67
N ILE A 13 -26.45 28.14 0.53
CA ILE A 13 -25.34 27.19 0.51
C ILE A 13 -24.04 27.87 0.95
N ASP A 14 -23.82 29.12 0.55
CA ASP A 14 -22.66 29.88 0.99
C ASP A 14 -22.74 30.19 2.50
N GLU A 15 -23.91 30.57 3.02
CA GLU A 15 -24.16 30.68 4.47
C GLU A 15 -23.91 29.35 5.23
N TYR A 16 -24.28 28.22 4.64
CA TYR A 16 -23.99 26.91 5.25
C TYR A 16 -22.51 26.55 5.23
N LYS A 17 -21.78 26.95 4.21
CA LYS A 17 -20.30 26.82 4.20
C LYS A 17 -19.68 27.64 5.32
N ASP A 18 -20.07 28.91 5.42
CA ASP A 18 -19.56 29.81 6.49
C ASP A 18 -19.87 29.22 7.87
N PHE A 19 -21.09 28.70 8.08
CA PHE A 19 -21.43 27.98 9.31
C PHE A 19 -20.51 26.79 9.59
N LEU A 20 -20.19 25.98 8.57
CA LEU A 20 -19.31 24.83 8.73
C LEU A 20 -17.87 25.25 9.03
N GLU A 21 -17.40 26.35 8.46
CA GLU A 21 -16.07 26.93 8.71
C GLU A 21 -15.98 27.51 10.13
N LEU A 22 -17.02 28.19 10.61
CA LEU A 22 -17.16 28.66 12.00
C LEU A 22 -17.17 27.49 13.03
N GLN A 23 -17.49 26.28 12.60
CA GLN A 23 -17.37 25.05 13.40
C GLN A 23 -15.97 24.40 13.30
N ASP A 24 -14.94 25.13 12.87
CA ASP A 24 -13.56 24.67 12.69
C ASP A 24 -13.45 23.40 11.82
N LYS A 25 -14.37 23.21 10.85
CA LYS A 25 -14.29 22.06 9.93
C LYS A 25 -13.20 22.31 8.89
N LYS A 26 -12.34 21.29 8.70
CA LYS A 26 -11.31 21.33 7.65
C LYS A 26 -11.94 21.53 6.26
N PRO A 27 -11.29 22.28 5.33
CA PRO A 27 -11.84 22.59 4.01
C PRO A 27 -12.38 21.36 3.26
N LYS A 28 -11.66 20.25 3.31
CA LYS A 28 -12.12 18.97 2.70
C LYS A 28 -13.38 18.42 3.34
N THR A 29 -13.60 18.65 4.62
CA THR A 29 -14.84 18.24 5.32
C THR A 29 -16.01 19.10 4.89
N VAL A 30 -15.80 20.42 4.75
CA VAL A 30 -16.80 21.36 4.22
C VAL A 30 -17.22 20.94 2.82
N GLU A 31 -16.25 20.72 1.92
CA GLU A 31 -16.49 20.24 0.57
C GLU A 31 -17.34 18.93 0.56
N ASN A 32 -16.95 17.95 1.35
CA ASN A 32 -17.66 16.67 1.43
C ASN A 32 -19.08 16.81 1.97
N LYS A 33 -19.33 17.73 2.91
CA LYS A 33 -20.68 18.00 3.42
C LYS A 33 -21.56 18.66 2.35
N ILE A 34 -21.02 19.61 1.58
CA ILE A 34 -21.73 20.21 0.45
C ILE A 34 -22.01 19.15 -0.63
N TRP A 35 -21.05 18.34 -1.00
CA TRP A 35 -21.27 17.21 -1.91
C TRP A 35 -22.35 16.23 -1.41
N GLY A 36 -22.40 16.02 -0.11
CA GLY A 36 -23.39 15.14 0.53
C GLY A 36 -24.83 15.63 0.40
N ILE A 37 -25.06 16.92 0.19
CA ILE A 37 -26.42 17.49 0.03
C ILE A 37 -26.82 17.69 -1.44
N VAL A 38 -25.88 17.58 -2.40
CA VAL A 38 -26.16 17.78 -3.83
C VAL A 38 -27.33 16.95 -4.34
N PRO A 39 -27.46 15.64 -4.03
CA PRO A 39 -28.61 14.86 -4.51
C PRO A 39 -29.95 15.38 -3.97
N PHE A 40 -29.97 15.94 -2.77
CA PHE A 40 -31.17 16.58 -2.22
C PHE A 40 -31.52 17.87 -2.96
N LEU A 41 -30.52 18.73 -3.20
CA LEU A 41 -30.71 19.97 -3.96
C LEU A 41 -31.20 19.69 -5.39
N THR A 42 -30.64 18.64 -6.02
CA THR A 42 -31.09 18.18 -7.34
C THR A 42 -32.56 17.71 -7.31
N HIS A 43 -32.96 16.99 -6.26
CA HIS A 43 -34.32 16.47 -6.10
C HIS A 43 -35.35 17.60 -5.90
N ILE A 44 -34.98 18.61 -5.12
CA ILE A 44 -35.86 19.78 -4.84
C ILE A 44 -35.94 20.73 -6.03
N GLY A 45 -34.89 20.77 -6.87
CA GLY A 45 -34.85 21.66 -8.04
C GLY A 45 -34.81 23.14 -7.64
N GLU A 46 -35.68 23.93 -8.19
CA GLU A 46 -35.75 25.39 -8.01
C GLU A 46 -36.53 25.83 -6.77
N LYS A 47 -37.08 24.90 -5.99
CA LYS A 47 -37.85 25.20 -4.79
C LYS A 47 -37.00 25.94 -3.76
N ASP A 48 -37.57 26.98 -3.13
CA ASP A 48 -36.90 27.64 -2.00
C ASP A 48 -36.71 26.65 -0.85
N LEU A 49 -35.48 26.53 -0.38
CA LEU A 49 -35.07 25.63 0.70
C LEU A 49 -35.77 25.95 2.04
N LYS A 50 -36.17 27.19 2.26
CA LYS A 50 -36.94 27.60 3.45
C LYS A 50 -38.41 27.12 3.39
N SER A 51 -38.91 26.76 2.21
CA SER A 51 -40.26 26.25 2.01
C SER A 51 -40.34 24.72 1.91
N VAL A 52 -39.24 24.02 2.20
CA VAL A 52 -39.20 22.55 2.18
C VAL A 52 -40.17 21.97 3.20
N THR A 53 -40.92 20.97 2.76
CA THR A 53 -41.93 20.28 3.55
C THR A 53 -41.50 18.84 3.89
N LYS A 54 -42.21 18.22 4.82
CA LYS A 54 -42.03 16.81 5.16
C LYS A 54 -42.19 15.90 3.94
N ALA A 55 -43.17 16.19 3.06
CA ALA A 55 -43.41 15.43 1.86
C ALA A 55 -42.21 15.46 0.89
N ASP A 56 -41.51 16.59 0.77
CA ASP A 56 -40.29 16.70 -0.05
C ASP A 56 -39.20 15.78 0.48
N ILE A 57 -39.04 15.70 1.79
CA ILE A 57 -38.05 14.85 2.43
C ILE A 57 -38.39 13.36 2.25
N GLU A 58 -39.64 12.99 2.45
CA GLU A 58 -40.11 11.63 2.23
C GLU A 58 -39.94 11.21 0.75
N GLY A 59 -40.25 12.09 -0.18
CA GLY A 59 -40.01 11.89 -1.62
C GLY A 59 -38.54 11.70 -1.94
N PHE A 60 -37.67 12.55 -1.40
CA PHE A 60 -36.22 12.41 -1.54
C PHE A 60 -35.70 11.09 -0.98
N MET A 61 -36.11 10.71 0.23
CA MET A 61 -35.70 9.46 0.86
C MET A 61 -36.15 8.22 0.07
N LEU A 62 -37.35 8.26 -0.51
CA LEU A 62 -37.85 7.21 -1.41
C LEU A 62 -37.02 7.14 -2.70
N SER A 63 -36.69 8.30 -3.28
CA SER A 63 -35.82 8.37 -4.48
C SER A 63 -34.44 7.80 -4.23
N LEU A 64 -33.83 8.11 -3.09
CA LEU A 64 -32.54 7.54 -2.69
C LEU A 64 -32.59 6.01 -2.55
N LYS A 65 -33.62 5.48 -1.91
CA LYS A 65 -33.81 4.02 -1.76
C LYS A 65 -33.99 3.31 -3.10
N LYS A 66 -34.66 3.96 -4.06
CA LYS A 66 -34.88 3.42 -5.42
C LYS A 66 -33.72 3.65 -6.38
N SER A 67 -32.73 4.45 -6.01
CA SER A 67 -31.64 4.89 -6.91
C SER A 67 -30.63 3.81 -7.29
N GLY A 68 -30.69 2.60 -6.71
CA GLY A 68 -29.68 1.54 -6.90
C GLY A 68 -28.30 1.85 -6.32
N LYS A 69 -28.15 2.96 -5.60
CA LYS A 69 -26.88 3.33 -4.96
C LYS A 69 -26.54 2.40 -3.78
N ALA A 70 -25.25 2.25 -3.51
CA ALA A 70 -24.79 1.49 -2.34
C ALA A 70 -25.43 2.00 -1.04
N PRO A 71 -25.81 1.11 -0.10
CA PRO A 71 -26.43 1.50 1.17
C PRO A 71 -25.63 2.53 1.99
N SER A 72 -24.29 2.48 1.92
CA SER A 72 -23.39 3.47 2.53
C SER A 72 -23.55 4.86 1.93
N SER A 73 -23.70 4.96 0.60
CA SER A 73 -23.94 6.23 -0.11
C SER A 73 -25.31 6.79 0.23
N VAL A 74 -26.35 5.96 0.26
CA VAL A 74 -27.71 6.35 0.68
C VAL A 74 -27.68 6.91 2.10
N HIS A 75 -26.99 6.22 3.03
CA HIS A 75 -26.84 6.69 4.40
C HIS A 75 -26.12 8.04 4.48
N MET A 76 -25.02 8.18 3.74
CA MET A 76 -24.24 9.43 3.72
C MET A 76 -25.06 10.62 3.22
N TYR A 77 -25.79 10.47 2.11
CA TYR A 77 -26.64 11.53 1.56
C TYR A 77 -27.76 11.89 2.54
N ALA A 78 -28.45 10.92 3.08
CA ALA A 78 -29.51 11.14 4.06
C ALA A 78 -29.00 11.82 5.35
N PHE A 79 -27.82 11.41 5.84
CA PHE A 79 -27.19 11.99 7.02
C PHE A 79 -26.80 13.46 6.78
N ASN A 80 -26.15 13.78 5.66
CA ASN A 80 -25.75 15.15 5.35
C ASN A 80 -26.97 16.05 5.11
N THR A 81 -27.99 15.55 4.43
CA THR A 81 -29.26 16.30 4.23
C THR A 81 -29.95 16.57 5.55
N ARG A 82 -30.02 15.58 6.46
CA ARG A 82 -30.56 15.79 7.81
C ARG A 82 -29.79 16.85 8.58
N PHE A 83 -28.48 16.82 8.54
CA PHE A 83 -27.63 17.78 9.23
C PHE A 83 -27.82 19.21 8.67
N PHE A 84 -27.87 19.35 7.36
CA PHE A 84 -28.13 20.60 6.65
C PHE A 84 -29.49 21.19 7.00
N LEU A 85 -30.56 20.38 6.91
CA LEU A 85 -31.91 20.85 7.20
C LEU A 85 -32.12 21.18 8.69
N LYS A 86 -31.43 20.49 9.60
CA LYS A 86 -31.47 20.86 11.02
C LYS A 86 -30.81 22.20 11.29
N TRP A 87 -29.79 22.58 10.51
CA TRP A 87 -29.19 23.90 10.57
C TRP A 87 -30.11 24.96 9.98
N LEU A 88 -30.68 24.69 8.80
CA LEU A 88 -31.51 25.66 8.04
C LEU A 88 -32.87 25.91 8.72
N LEU A 89 -33.48 24.86 9.23
CA LEU A 89 -34.81 24.85 9.82
C LEU A 89 -34.77 24.10 11.18
N PRO A 90 -34.23 24.73 12.24
CA PRO A 90 -33.92 24.04 13.50
C PRO A 90 -35.14 23.43 14.20
N ASP A 91 -36.30 24.02 14.04
CA ASP A 91 -37.57 23.59 14.68
C ASP A 91 -38.29 22.49 13.88
N ASN A 92 -37.73 22.03 12.75
CA ASN A 92 -38.36 21.00 11.93
C ASN A 92 -38.27 19.58 12.51
N ASP A 93 -39.33 18.81 12.27
CA ASP A 93 -39.49 17.42 12.70
C ASP A 93 -39.46 16.42 11.53
N PHE A 94 -38.89 16.82 10.39
CA PHE A 94 -38.94 16.10 9.11
C PHE A 94 -38.38 14.67 9.19
N PHE A 95 -37.42 14.43 10.05
CA PHE A 95 -36.77 13.13 10.19
C PHE A 95 -37.25 12.28 11.37
N LYS A 96 -38.27 12.72 12.13
CA LYS A 96 -38.78 11.99 13.32
C LYS A 96 -39.16 10.53 13.00
N ASN A 97 -39.81 10.33 11.86
CA ASN A 97 -40.25 9.00 11.41
C ASN A 97 -39.42 8.41 10.27
N VAL A 98 -38.33 9.07 9.87
CA VAL A 98 -37.44 8.60 8.80
C VAL A 98 -36.25 7.85 9.39
N LYS A 99 -36.31 6.50 9.37
CA LYS A 99 -35.17 5.66 9.80
C LYS A 99 -34.16 5.53 8.66
N VAL A 100 -32.97 6.05 8.87
CA VAL A 100 -31.81 5.83 8.01
C VAL A 100 -30.88 4.87 8.76
N LYS A 101 -30.96 3.57 8.43
CA LYS A 101 -30.08 2.58 9.03
C LYS A 101 -28.65 2.79 8.53
N ARG A 102 -27.70 2.86 9.46
CA ARG A 102 -26.29 2.75 9.11
C ARG A 102 -26.06 1.33 8.58
N PRO A 103 -25.54 1.16 7.35
CA PRO A 103 -25.28 -0.18 6.85
C PRO A 103 -24.25 -0.83 7.77
N LYS A 104 -24.51 -2.09 8.13
CA LYS A 104 -23.46 -2.91 8.75
C LYS A 104 -22.46 -3.24 7.66
N THR A 105 -21.23 -2.82 7.82
CA THR A 105 -20.11 -3.29 7.00
C THR A 105 -19.68 -4.64 7.60
N ASP A 106 -20.27 -5.70 7.07
CA ASP A 106 -19.82 -7.06 7.35
C ASP A 106 -18.74 -7.36 6.31
N HIS A 107 -17.51 -7.02 6.62
CA HIS A 107 -16.37 -7.37 5.78
C HIS A 107 -16.00 -8.82 6.08
N SER A 108 -16.17 -9.71 5.12
CA SER A 108 -15.60 -11.04 5.22
C SER A 108 -14.08 -10.92 5.30
N LYS A 109 -13.44 -11.77 6.11
CA LYS A 109 -11.97 -11.73 6.30
C LYS A 109 -11.20 -11.92 4.98
N ASP A 110 -11.84 -12.56 4.00
CA ASP A 110 -11.26 -12.88 2.70
C ASP A 110 -11.29 -11.69 1.70
N GLU A 111 -11.98 -10.58 2.05
CA GLU A 111 -12.04 -9.38 1.21
C GLU A 111 -10.77 -8.51 1.31
N PHE A 112 -9.94 -8.74 2.34
CA PHE A 112 -8.73 -7.94 2.55
C PHE A 112 -7.49 -8.63 1.99
N VAL A 113 -6.52 -7.80 1.63
CA VAL A 113 -5.16 -8.25 1.29
C VAL A 113 -4.57 -9.01 2.49
N ASN A 114 -4.00 -10.17 2.25
CA ASN A 114 -3.26 -10.95 3.23
C ASN A 114 -1.76 -11.01 2.88
N ILE A 115 -0.95 -11.63 3.74
CA ILE A 115 0.50 -11.68 3.53
C ILE A 115 0.90 -12.41 2.24
N SER A 116 0.16 -13.45 1.83
CA SER A 116 0.42 -14.17 0.58
C SER A 116 0.18 -13.28 -0.64
N ASP A 117 -0.86 -12.43 -0.61
CA ASP A 117 -1.11 -11.44 -1.66
C ASP A 117 0.02 -10.43 -1.74
N VAL A 118 0.48 -9.93 -0.58
CA VAL A 118 1.61 -9.00 -0.50
C VAL A 118 2.86 -9.62 -1.12
N GLN A 119 3.18 -10.88 -0.80
CA GLN A 119 4.32 -11.59 -1.38
C GLN A 119 4.24 -11.66 -2.91
N LYS A 120 3.08 -12.07 -3.45
CA LYS A 120 2.85 -12.11 -4.90
C LYS A 120 3.05 -10.72 -5.53
N MET A 121 2.54 -9.67 -4.89
CA MET A 121 2.69 -8.30 -5.35
C MET A 121 4.14 -7.83 -5.31
N LEU A 122 4.89 -8.14 -4.25
CA LEU A 122 6.31 -7.81 -4.13
C LEU A 122 7.15 -8.47 -5.22
N GLN A 123 6.90 -9.74 -5.55
CA GLN A 123 7.61 -10.50 -6.58
C GLN A 123 7.46 -9.90 -7.99
N VAL A 124 6.30 -9.31 -8.29
CA VAL A 124 6.04 -8.71 -9.61
C VAL A 124 6.36 -7.21 -9.70
N CYS A 125 6.88 -6.60 -8.63
CA CYS A 125 7.33 -5.22 -8.65
C CYS A 125 8.55 -5.04 -9.56
N LYS A 126 8.47 -4.09 -10.50
CA LYS A 126 9.56 -3.78 -11.44
C LYS A 126 10.54 -2.74 -10.89
N HIS A 127 10.11 -1.93 -9.92
CA HIS A 127 10.88 -0.83 -9.36
C HIS A 127 11.03 -0.99 -7.85
N GLN A 128 12.23 -0.76 -7.34
CA GLN A 128 12.52 -0.88 -5.91
C GLN A 128 11.69 0.08 -5.06
N ARG A 129 11.42 1.29 -5.55
CA ARG A 129 10.49 2.23 -4.90
C ARG A 129 9.12 1.60 -4.65
N ASP A 130 8.55 0.98 -5.68
CA ASP A 130 7.19 0.42 -5.62
C ASP A 130 7.14 -0.75 -4.65
N ARG A 131 8.20 -1.54 -4.62
CA ARG A 131 8.37 -2.65 -3.69
C ARG A 131 8.48 -2.16 -2.24
N ALA A 132 9.35 -1.19 -1.97
CA ALA A 132 9.47 -0.55 -0.65
C ALA A 132 8.15 0.11 -0.22
N PHE A 133 7.48 0.84 -1.12
CA PHE A 133 6.18 1.47 -0.85
C PHE A 133 5.11 0.47 -0.40
N LEU A 134 4.95 -0.64 -1.14
CA LEU A 134 3.96 -1.67 -0.81
C LEU A 134 4.26 -2.32 0.54
N PHE A 135 5.53 -2.64 0.80
CA PHE A 135 5.89 -3.36 2.00
C PHE A 135 5.84 -2.46 3.25
N VAL A 136 6.27 -1.21 3.15
CA VAL A 136 6.06 -0.20 4.21
C VAL A 136 4.58 0.02 4.48
N MET A 137 3.76 0.11 3.43
CA MET A 137 2.30 0.26 3.58
C MET A 137 1.66 -0.94 4.28
N TRP A 138 2.11 -2.16 3.97
CA TRP A 138 1.66 -3.36 4.64
C TRP A 138 2.10 -3.40 6.10
N GLU A 139 3.40 -3.36 6.34
CA GLU A 139 3.94 -3.63 7.67
C GLU A 139 3.54 -2.56 8.68
N SER A 140 3.53 -1.28 8.28
CA SER A 140 3.13 -0.18 9.16
C SER A 140 1.62 -0.09 9.40
N ALA A 141 0.81 -0.75 8.60
CA ALA A 141 -0.64 -0.51 8.53
C ALA A 141 -1.01 0.99 8.46
N GLY A 142 -0.13 1.82 7.90
CA GLY A 142 -0.31 3.28 7.79
C GLY A 142 -1.50 3.65 6.91
N ARG A 143 -2.12 4.81 7.18
CA ARG A 143 -3.06 5.38 6.21
C ARG A 143 -2.29 5.88 5.00
N LEU A 144 -2.88 5.76 3.80
CA LEU A 144 -2.18 6.17 2.57
C LEU A 144 -1.60 7.59 2.68
N GLU A 145 -2.37 8.54 3.20
CA GLU A 145 -1.91 9.92 3.35
C GLU A 145 -0.72 10.05 4.33
N GLU A 146 -0.69 9.24 5.40
CA GLU A 146 0.43 9.20 6.36
C GLU A 146 1.72 8.69 5.67
N ILE A 147 1.61 7.62 4.87
CA ILE A 147 2.73 7.06 4.11
C ILE A 147 3.23 8.04 3.03
N LEU A 148 2.30 8.70 2.33
CA LEU A 148 2.65 9.67 1.29
C LEU A 148 3.33 10.92 1.87
N GLN A 149 3.08 11.28 3.12
CA GLN A 149 3.71 12.44 3.78
C GLN A 149 5.11 12.14 4.33
N LEU A 150 5.57 10.89 4.32
CA LEU A 150 6.92 10.55 4.78
C LEU A 150 7.99 11.25 3.95
N ASN A 151 9.00 11.77 4.64
CA ASN A 151 10.25 12.24 4.09
C ASN A 151 11.38 11.25 4.43
N VAL A 152 12.53 11.42 3.82
CA VAL A 152 13.70 10.58 4.09
C VAL A 152 14.13 10.64 5.57
N ASN A 153 14.05 11.82 6.20
CA ASN A 153 14.38 12.03 7.62
C ASN A 153 13.37 11.41 8.60
N ASP A 154 12.20 10.95 8.15
CA ASP A 154 11.25 10.22 8.98
C ASP A 154 11.63 8.75 9.15
N VAL A 155 12.71 8.31 8.52
CA VAL A 155 13.22 6.92 8.55
C VAL A 155 14.42 6.87 9.46
N VAL A 156 14.26 6.30 10.65
CA VAL A 156 15.32 6.23 11.69
C VAL A 156 15.73 4.78 11.88
N PRO A 157 17.00 4.41 11.54
CA PRO A 157 17.52 3.07 11.83
C PRO A 157 17.59 2.79 13.33
N GLU A 158 17.14 1.61 13.72
CA GLU A 158 17.16 1.08 15.09
C GLU A 158 17.99 -0.21 15.16
N GLN A 159 18.25 -0.72 16.35
CA GLN A 159 19.01 -1.95 16.54
C GLN A 159 18.37 -3.17 15.85
N ASN A 160 17.03 -3.26 15.91
CA ASN A 160 16.26 -4.42 15.42
C ASN A 160 15.30 -4.08 14.27
N GLY A 161 15.51 -2.97 13.57
CA GLY A 161 14.64 -2.56 12.48
C GLY A 161 14.82 -1.11 12.06
N VAL A 162 13.76 -0.53 11.59
CA VAL A 162 13.67 0.90 11.22
C VAL A 162 12.41 1.49 11.79
N THR A 163 12.51 2.57 12.52
CA THR A 163 11.34 3.33 12.97
C THR A 163 10.96 4.38 11.91
N ILE A 164 9.65 4.45 11.58
CA ILE A 164 9.09 5.51 10.76
C ILE A 164 8.08 6.33 11.55
N THR A 165 8.10 7.65 11.38
CA THR A 165 7.18 8.58 12.06
C THR A 165 5.99 8.92 11.17
N LEU A 166 4.81 8.38 11.49
CA LEU A 166 3.57 8.60 10.76
C LEU A 166 2.78 9.76 11.37
N ARG A 167 2.49 10.79 10.57
CA ARG A 167 1.71 11.98 10.97
C ARG A 167 0.34 11.94 10.32
N GLY A 168 -0.71 11.87 11.12
CA GLY A 168 -2.08 11.74 10.65
C GLY A 168 -3.08 12.71 11.30
N LYS A 169 -4.34 12.57 10.92
CA LYS A 169 -5.44 13.36 11.48
C LYS A 169 -5.61 13.17 13.00
N THR A 170 -5.24 11.99 13.50
CA THR A 170 -5.41 11.59 14.90
C THR A 170 -4.14 11.76 15.74
N GLY A 171 -3.11 12.38 15.21
CA GLY A 171 -1.84 12.60 15.89
C GLY A 171 -0.65 11.99 15.14
N THR A 172 0.49 11.96 15.82
CA THR A 172 1.75 11.39 15.35
C THR A 172 2.00 10.08 16.10
N ARG A 173 2.57 9.09 15.42
CA ARG A 173 3.02 7.84 16.01
C ARG A 173 4.25 7.31 15.30
N ASP A 174 5.08 6.62 16.05
CA ASP A 174 6.20 5.88 15.53
C ASP A 174 5.82 4.41 15.33
N VAL A 175 6.28 3.83 14.22
CA VAL A 175 6.03 2.43 13.87
C VAL A 175 7.35 1.77 13.53
N LEU A 176 7.67 0.68 14.22
CA LEU A 176 8.82 -0.16 13.93
C LEU A 176 8.52 -1.05 12.73
N LEU A 177 9.38 -1.01 11.74
CA LEU A 177 9.43 -1.89 10.59
C LEU A 177 10.57 -2.90 10.80
N ILE A 178 10.34 -4.16 10.42
CA ILE A 178 11.29 -5.27 10.53
C ILE A 178 11.45 -5.94 9.17
N ASP A 179 10.37 -6.46 8.62
CA ASP A 179 10.37 -7.21 7.37
C ASP A 179 10.58 -6.31 6.14
N ALA A 180 10.06 -5.10 6.16
CA ALA A 180 10.19 -4.13 5.07
C ALA A 180 11.56 -3.44 5.01
N VAL A 181 12.40 -3.58 6.05
CA VAL A 181 13.69 -2.89 6.17
C VAL A 181 14.61 -3.11 4.98
N PRO A 182 14.86 -4.35 4.50
CA PRO A 182 15.76 -4.57 3.38
C PRO A 182 15.28 -3.88 2.09
N ASP A 183 13.97 -3.90 1.83
CA ASP A 183 13.38 -3.25 0.66
C ASP A 183 13.43 -1.72 0.76
N LEU A 184 13.16 -1.18 1.94
CA LEU A 184 13.22 0.25 2.23
C LEU A 184 14.65 0.78 2.13
N MET A 185 15.62 0.11 2.74
CA MET A 185 17.03 0.51 2.69
C MET A 185 17.61 0.40 1.28
N SER A 186 17.24 -0.64 0.54
CA SER A 186 17.61 -0.77 -0.87
C SER A 186 17.05 0.38 -1.72
N TRP A 187 15.81 0.79 -1.47
CA TRP A 187 15.22 1.97 -2.12
C TRP A 187 15.97 3.25 -1.75
N LEU A 188 16.24 3.51 -0.49
CA LEU A 188 16.97 4.71 -0.04
C LEU A 188 18.35 4.80 -0.66
N ASN A 189 19.07 3.69 -0.74
CA ASN A 189 20.40 3.64 -1.38
C ASN A 189 20.35 3.97 -2.89
N LEU A 190 19.29 3.53 -3.59
CA LEU A 190 19.10 3.83 -5.00
C LEU A 190 18.60 5.26 -5.24
N TYR A 191 17.76 5.75 -4.33
CA TYR A 191 17.14 7.06 -4.43
C TYR A 191 18.13 8.19 -4.21
N GLY A 192 19.00 8.05 -3.21
CA GLY A 192 19.99 9.06 -2.83
C GLY A 192 19.36 10.40 -2.39
N GLY A 193 18.10 10.37 -1.97
CA GLY A 193 17.35 11.58 -1.64
C GLY A 193 17.86 12.28 -0.38
N GLU A 194 17.77 13.62 -0.35
CA GLU A 194 18.10 14.44 0.80
C GLU A 194 17.04 14.29 1.90
N LYS A 195 17.39 14.66 3.13
CA LYS A 195 16.56 14.46 4.34
C LYS A 195 15.14 14.98 4.22
N GLU A 196 14.95 16.14 3.61
CA GLU A 196 13.64 16.81 3.49
C GLU A 196 12.82 16.34 2.26
N GLN A 197 13.42 15.54 1.40
CA GLN A 197 12.73 15.04 0.20
C GLN A 197 11.71 13.96 0.54
N PRO A 198 10.63 13.85 -0.27
CA PRO A 198 9.64 12.80 -0.11
C PRO A 198 10.26 11.42 -0.16
N LEU A 199 9.96 10.54 0.81
CA LEU A 199 10.43 9.16 0.83
C LEU A 199 10.00 8.40 -0.44
N PHE A 200 8.78 8.62 -0.89
CA PHE A 200 8.23 8.01 -2.12
C PHE A 200 7.94 9.11 -3.15
N SER A 201 8.85 9.27 -4.09
CA SER A 201 8.78 10.27 -5.15
C SER A 201 8.41 9.67 -6.50
N THR A 202 7.90 10.52 -7.40
CA THR A 202 7.78 10.22 -8.84
C THR A 202 9.15 10.27 -9.50
N THR A 203 9.23 9.88 -10.77
CA THR A 203 10.46 10.03 -11.59
C THR A 203 10.91 11.48 -11.76
N THR A 204 10.02 12.44 -11.55
CA THR A 204 10.31 13.88 -11.58
C THR A 204 10.67 14.46 -10.21
N GLY A 205 10.88 13.63 -9.17
CA GLY A 205 11.23 14.05 -7.82
C GLY A 205 10.05 14.54 -6.96
N ASN A 206 8.86 14.68 -7.54
CA ASN A 206 7.68 15.12 -6.80
C ASN A 206 7.12 13.99 -5.91
N ARG A 207 6.48 14.35 -4.80
CA ARG A 207 5.77 13.42 -3.93
C ARG A 207 4.73 12.61 -4.70
N LEU A 208 4.67 11.30 -4.44
CA LEU A 208 3.64 10.43 -5.02
C LEU A 208 2.26 10.90 -4.57
N THR A 209 1.33 11.08 -5.51
CA THR A 209 -0.02 11.54 -5.21
C THR A 209 -0.93 10.38 -4.76
N HIS A 210 -2.03 10.70 -4.07
CA HIS A 210 -3.03 9.72 -3.66
C HIS A 210 -3.55 8.88 -4.85
N THR A 211 -3.91 9.54 -5.95
CA THR A 211 -4.39 8.87 -7.17
C THR A 211 -3.28 8.03 -7.82
N GLY A 212 -2.04 8.56 -7.84
CA GLY A 212 -0.88 7.84 -8.36
C GLY A 212 -0.58 6.56 -7.58
N ALA A 213 -0.62 6.63 -6.24
CA ALA A 213 -0.43 5.48 -5.36
C ALA A 213 -1.55 4.43 -5.54
N GLN A 214 -2.81 4.87 -5.61
CA GLN A 214 -3.94 3.97 -5.83
C GLN A 214 -3.82 3.24 -7.17
N SER A 215 -3.53 3.96 -8.26
CA SER A 215 -3.32 3.36 -9.59
C SER A 215 -2.09 2.44 -9.63
N LEU A 216 -1.05 2.74 -8.87
CA LEU A 216 0.13 1.90 -8.73
C LEU A 216 -0.24 0.55 -8.10
N VAL A 217 -0.93 0.58 -6.96
CA VAL A 217 -1.37 -0.62 -6.23
C VAL A 217 -2.27 -1.50 -7.10
N GLU A 218 -3.28 -0.92 -7.76
CA GLU A 218 -4.20 -1.64 -8.65
C GLU A 218 -3.47 -2.30 -9.82
N ARG A 219 -2.50 -1.61 -10.43
CA ARG A 219 -1.68 -2.14 -11.53
C ARG A 219 -0.79 -3.30 -11.09
N ILE A 220 -0.19 -3.23 -9.88
CA ILE A 220 0.64 -4.31 -9.35
C ILE A 220 -0.24 -5.51 -8.96
N ALA A 221 -1.38 -5.30 -8.31
CA ALA A 221 -2.33 -6.35 -7.98
C ALA A 221 -2.80 -7.12 -9.23
N LYS A 222 -3.13 -6.38 -10.31
CA LYS A 222 -3.48 -7.00 -11.60
C LYS A 222 -2.33 -7.84 -12.18
N ARG A 223 -1.08 -7.36 -12.05
CA ARG A 223 0.11 -8.11 -12.50
C ARG A 223 0.38 -9.33 -11.63
N ALA A 224 0.06 -9.26 -10.34
CA ALA A 224 0.14 -10.38 -9.41
C ALA A 224 -1.03 -11.37 -9.53
N GLU A 225 -1.93 -11.15 -10.52
CA GLU A 225 -3.10 -11.99 -10.81
C GLU A 225 -4.06 -12.14 -9.61
N ILE A 226 -4.15 -11.12 -8.76
CA ILE A 226 -5.10 -11.10 -7.66
C ILE A 226 -6.45 -10.62 -8.21
N THR A 227 -7.38 -11.55 -8.44
CA THR A 227 -8.69 -11.31 -9.08
C THR A 227 -9.88 -11.61 -8.18
N ASP A 228 -9.67 -12.32 -7.08
CA ASP A 228 -10.67 -12.77 -6.12
C ASP A 228 -11.17 -11.66 -5.19
N LYS A 229 -10.44 -10.55 -5.12
CA LYS A 229 -10.74 -9.40 -4.27
C LYS A 229 -10.33 -8.06 -4.90
N ARG A 230 -10.94 -6.99 -4.42
CA ARG A 230 -10.56 -5.63 -4.83
C ARG A 230 -9.38 -5.12 -3.99
N VAL A 231 -8.20 -5.03 -4.60
CA VAL A 231 -7.00 -4.50 -3.95
C VAL A 231 -6.93 -2.98 -4.08
N HIS A 232 -6.85 -2.28 -2.96
CA HIS A 232 -6.66 -0.84 -2.87
C HIS A 232 -5.78 -0.51 -1.64
N CYS A 233 -5.23 0.70 -1.57
CA CYS A 233 -4.28 1.04 -0.50
C CYS A 233 -4.82 0.79 0.92
N HIS A 234 -6.12 1.03 1.16
CA HIS A 234 -6.70 0.83 2.49
C HIS A 234 -6.88 -0.64 2.85
N SER A 235 -6.98 -1.56 1.86
CA SER A 235 -7.09 -3.00 2.12
C SER A 235 -5.82 -3.60 2.73
N PHE A 236 -4.65 -3.01 2.50
CA PHE A 236 -3.39 -3.36 3.18
C PHE A 236 -3.48 -3.12 4.68
N ARG A 237 -3.97 -1.95 5.07
CA ARG A 237 -4.16 -1.62 6.48
C ARG A 237 -5.16 -2.55 7.15
N HIS A 238 -6.29 -2.82 6.51
CA HIS A 238 -7.27 -3.78 7.04
C HIS A 238 -6.67 -5.17 7.20
N GLY A 239 -5.99 -5.66 6.18
CA GLY A 239 -5.33 -6.97 6.20
C GLY A 239 -4.30 -7.09 7.31
N ARG A 240 -3.39 -6.13 7.44
CA ARG A 240 -2.33 -6.16 8.48
C ARG A 240 -2.89 -6.09 9.89
N ILE A 241 -3.88 -5.23 10.14
CA ILE A 241 -4.50 -5.16 11.46
C ILE A 241 -5.24 -6.47 11.79
N THR A 242 -5.92 -7.07 10.82
CA THR A 242 -6.56 -8.39 10.99
C THR A 242 -5.52 -9.47 11.30
N GLU A 243 -4.38 -9.46 10.60
CA GLU A 243 -3.28 -10.39 10.86
C GLU A 243 -2.73 -10.22 12.27
N LEU A 244 -2.40 -8.99 12.69
CA LEU A 244 -1.90 -8.70 14.04
C LEU A 244 -2.90 -9.09 15.14
N ALA A 245 -4.20 -8.88 14.90
CA ALA A 245 -5.25 -9.35 15.81
C ALA A 245 -5.28 -10.89 15.91
N ASN A 246 -5.13 -11.59 14.78
CA ASN A 246 -5.06 -13.05 14.74
C ASN A 246 -3.78 -13.59 15.39
N LEU A 247 -2.65 -12.85 15.32
CA LEU A 247 -1.41 -13.14 16.03
C LEU A 247 -1.49 -12.87 17.54
N GLY A 248 -2.63 -12.38 18.04
CA GLY A 248 -2.89 -12.19 19.46
C GLY A 248 -2.44 -10.84 20.03
N MET A 249 -2.18 -9.84 19.17
CA MET A 249 -1.92 -8.48 19.63
C MET A 249 -3.13 -7.95 20.39
N ALA A 250 -2.93 -7.44 21.61
CA ALA A 250 -4.00 -6.95 22.47
C ALA A 250 -4.66 -5.69 21.88
N GLU A 251 -5.93 -5.45 22.20
CA GLU A 251 -6.70 -4.31 21.69
C GLU A 251 -6.00 -2.97 21.90
N MET A 252 -5.46 -2.71 23.09
CA MET A 252 -4.73 -1.47 23.36
C MET A 252 -3.48 -1.31 22.50
N GLN A 253 -2.77 -2.41 22.25
CA GLN A 253 -1.60 -2.40 21.35
C GLN A 253 -2.02 -2.13 19.92
N LEU A 254 -3.11 -2.74 19.44
CA LEU A 254 -3.67 -2.45 18.11
C LEU A 254 -4.13 -0.99 17.99
N ARG A 255 -4.71 -0.40 19.05
CA ARG A 255 -5.10 1.02 19.07
C ARG A 255 -3.89 1.93 18.88
N LEU A 256 -2.82 1.70 19.63
CA LEU A 256 -1.57 2.46 19.52
C LEU A 256 -0.94 2.27 18.14
N PHE A 257 -0.79 1.04 17.70
CA PHE A 257 -0.19 0.69 16.41
C PHE A 257 -0.95 1.31 15.23
N ALA A 258 -2.28 1.20 15.23
CA ALA A 258 -3.12 1.74 14.16
C ALA A 258 -3.36 3.27 14.27
N GLY A 259 -2.98 3.91 15.38
CA GLY A 259 -3.26 5.31 15.65
C GLY A 259 -4.75 5.59 15.73
N TRP A 260 -5.50 4.78 16.47
CA TRP A 260 -6.91 5.02 16.79
C TRP A 260 -7.05 5.77 18.10
N GLN A 261 -8.06 6.63 18.18
CA GLN A 261 -8.46 7.29 19.43
C GLN A 261 -9.08 6.28 20.40
N ASN A 262 -9.04 6.60 21.71
CA ASN A 262 -9.50 5.68 22.75
C ASN A 262 -11.00 5.36 22.66
N ASP A 263 -11.80 6.28 22.13
CA ASP A 263 -13.24 6.17 21.90
C ASP A 263 -13.61 5.52 20.56
N SER A 264 -12.63 5.13 19.76
CA SER A 264 -12.88 4.53 18.45
C SER A 264 -13.52 3.14 18.55
N GLU A 265 -14.61 2.91 17.81
CA GLU A 265 -15.25 1.59 17.67
C GLU A 265 -14.51 0.65 16.69
N MET A 266 -13.46 1.15 16.02
CA MET A 266 -12.75 0.39 14.99
C MET A 266 -12.16 -0.94 15.45
N PRO A 267 -11.58 -1.09 16.66
CA PRO A 267 -11.03 -2.38 17.10
C PRO A 267 -12.05 -3.51 17.10
N ALA A 268 -13.30 -3.24 17.45
CA ALA A 268 -14.38 -4.24 17.43
C ALA A 268 -14.61 -4.87 16.02
N THR A 269 -14.16 -4.20 14.96
CA THR A 269 -14.25 -4.71 13.59
C THR A 269 -13.24 -5.83 13.32
N TYR A 270 -12.12 -5.84 14.04
CA TYR A 270 -10.99 -6.76 13.81
C TYR A 270 -10.86 -7.83 14.89
N ILE A 271 -11.26 -7.51 16.12
CA ILE A 271 -11.09 -8.39 17.27
C ILE A 271 -12.33 -9.29 17.41
N HIS A 272 -12.23 -10.50 16.86
CA HIS A 272 -13.23 -11.54 17.02
C HIS A 272 -12.72 -12.59 18.00
N THR A 273 -12.60 -12.20 19.28
CA THR A 273 -12.15 -13.12 20.36
C THR A 273 -13.10 -14.29 20.49
N LYS A 274 -12.62 -15.50 20.20
CA LYS A 274 -13.36 -16.75 20.42
C LYS A 274 -13.13 -17.24 21.83
N LYS A 275 -14.05 -18.03 22.38
CA LYS A 275 -13.88 -18.68 23.71
C LYS A 275 -12.56 -19.45 23.81
N ARG A 276 -12.13 -20.09 22.70
CA ARG A 276 -10.86 -20.81 22.61
C ARG A 276 -9.64 -19.90 22.86
N ASP A 277 -9.66 -18.66 22.37
CA ASP A 277 -8.55 -17.72 22.54
C ASP A 277 -8.39 -17.31 24.00
N VAL A 278 -9.53 -17.14 24.71
CA VAL A 278 -9.54 -16.89 26.15
C VAL A 278 -8.98 -18.08 26.92
N TYR A 279 -9.37 -19.30 26.57
CA TYR A 279 -8.88 -20.52 27.21
C TYR A 279 -7.38 -20.73 26.98
N SER A 280 -6.89 -20.54 25.76
CA SER A 280 -5.46 -20.61 25.45
C SER A 280 -4.66 -19.60 26.27
N LYS A 281 -5.17 -18.37 26.43
CA LYS A 281 -4.53 -17.35 27.26
C LYS A 281 -4.51 -17.76 28.76
N LEU A 282 -5.60 -18.29 29.27
CA LEU A 282 -5.66 -18.77 30.66
C LEU A 282 -4.71 -19.93 30.92
N LEU A 283 -4.59 -20.87 29.98
CA LEU A 283 -3.64 -21.98 30.07
C LEU A 283 -2.20 -21.47 30.10
N LYS A 284 -1.84 -20.56 29.19
CA LYS A 284 -0.49 -19.92 29.12
C LYS A 284 -0.17 -19.20 30.46
N LEU A 285 -1.15 -18.48 31.06
CA LEU A 285 -0.96 -17.82 32.37
C LEU A 285 -0.72 -18.80 33.52
N LYS A 286 -1.10 -20.06 33.35
CA LYS A 286 -0.87 -21.15 34.34
C LYS A 286 0.36 -22.00 33.98
N GLY A 287 1.15 -21.62 32.97
CA GLY A 287 2.32 -22.37 32.50
C GLY A 287 1.96 -23.66 31.75
N ILE A 288 0.70 -23.80 31.32
CA ILE A 288 0.23 -24.93 30.52
C ILE A 288 0.27 -24.47 29.05
N GLU A 289 1.11 -25.10 28.23
CA GLU A 289 1.16 -24.79 26.79
C GLU A 289 -0.07 -25.38 26.08
N PRO A 290 -0.95 -24.56 25.49
CA PRO A 290 -2.02 -25.06 24.63
C PRO A 290 -1.42 -25.64 23.35
N GLU A 291 -2.07 -26.64 22.72
CA GLU A 291 -1.70 -27.10 21.37
C GLU A 291 -1.67 -25.89 20.40
N GLU A 292 -0.49 -25.49 19.99
CA GLU A 292 -0.29 -24.37 19.07
C GLU A 292 -0.61 -24.78 17.64
N GLN A 293 -1.47 -24.04 16.97
CA GLN A 293 -1.46 -24.03 15.51
C GLN A 293 -0.21 -23.28 15.08
N GLU A 294 0.65 -23.90 14.29
CA GLU A 294 1.81 -23.24 13.68
C GLU A 294 1.36 -21.98 12.95
N ILE A 295 1.65 -20.84 13.53
CA ILE A 295 1.47 -19.56 12.87
C ILE A 295 2.71 -19.36 12.00
N ASN A 296 2.55 -19.46 10.70
CA ASN A 296 3.64 -19.29 9.75
C ASN A 296 4.04 -17.80 9.67
N THR A 297 4.78 -17.33 10.67
CA THR A 297 5.30 -15.97 10.77
C THR A 297 6.56 -15.75 9.92
N THR A 298 7.11 -16.82 9.33
CA THR A 298 8.39 -16.79 8.59
C THR A 298 8.24 -16.40 7.13
N ALA A 299 7.01 -16.22 6.65
CA ALA A 299 6.72 -16.02 5.24
C ALA A 299 7.43 -14.81 4.59
N THR A 300 7.78 -13.79 5.37
CA THR A 300 8.46 -12.57 4.90
C THR A 300 9.76 -12.27 5.64
N THR A 301 10.23 -13.18 6.49
CA THR A 301 11.43 -12.96 7.30
C THR A 301 12.64 -12.66 6.41
N PRO A 302 13.39 -11.56 6.68
CA PRO A 302 14.59 -11.21 5.94
C PRO A 302 15.64 -12.31 5.96
N LYS A 303 16.37 -12.49 4.86
CA LYS A 303 17.48 -13.45 4.73
C LYS A 303 18.81 -12.76 5.01
N LYS A 304 19.61 -13.31 5.91
CA LYS A 304 20.99 -12.83 6.12
C LYS A 304 21.92 -13.32 5.01
N CYS A 305 22.69 -12.40 4.44
CA CYS A 305 23.74 -12.75 3.49
C CYS A 305 24.91 -13.46 4.21
N ALA A 306 25.25 -14.66 3.76
CA ALA A 306 26.37 -15.42 4.34
C ALA A 306 27.73 -14.72 4.17
N ALA A 307 27.90 -13.88 3.13
CA ALA A 307 29.16 -13.21 2.84
C ALA A 307 29.40 -11.93 3.65
N CYS A 308 28.35 -11.12 3.93
CA CYS A 308 28.53 -9.81 4.59
C CYS A 308 27.58 -9.57 5.77
N GLY A 309 26.74 -10.54 6.15
CA GLY A 309 25.81 -10.45 7.26
C GLY A 309 24.61 -9.51 7.06
N THR A 310 24.53 -8.82 5.92
CA THR A 310 23.44 -7.88 5.62
C THR A 310 22.12 -8.61 5.47
N GLU A 311 21.05 -8.10 6.07
CA GLU A 311 19.70 -8.60 5.89
C GLU A 311 19.16 -8.17 4.52
N ASN A 312 18.54 -9.11 3.82
CA ASN A 312 18.00 -8.93 2.47
C ASN A 312 16.53 -9.35 2.45
N PRO A 313 15.74 -8.88 1.48
CA PRO A 313 14.38 -9.35 1.29
C PRO A 313 14.26 -10.87 1.31
N PHE A 314 13.14 -11.39 1.79
CA PHE A 314 12.87 -12.83 1.93
C PHE A 314 13.05 -13.61 0.61
N ASP A 315 12.82 -12.96 -0.53
CA ASP A 315 12.90 -13.51 -1.88
C ASP A 315 14.18 -13.07 -2.64
N ALA A 316 15.15 -12.45 -1.94
CA ALA A 316 16.38 -11.97 -2.55
C ALA A 316 17.16 -13.11 -3.18
N LYS A 317 17.53 -12.96 -4.46
CA LYS A 317 18.40 -13.84 -5.21
C LYS A 317 19.88 -13.48 -5.06
N ALA A 318 20.14 -12.19 -4.81
CA ALA A 318 21.50 -11.67 -4.56
C ALA A 318 21.43 -10.61 -3.46
N CYS A 319 22.54 -10.48 -2.71
CA CYS A 319 22.66 -9.46 -1.68
C CYS A 319 22.73 -8.06 -2.28
N TYR A 320 21.86 -7.14 -1.83
CA TYR A 320 21.84 -5.78 -2.35
C TYR A 320 23.11 -4.98 -2.02
N ARG A 321 23.81 -5.35 -0.93
CA ARG A 321 25.02 -4.66 -0.48
C ARG A 321 26.30 -5.18 -1.14
N CYS A 322 26.55 -6.49 -1.08
CA CYS A 322 27.79 -7.09 -1.58
C CYS A 322 27.62 -7.88 -2.88
N ARG A 323 26.40 -7.99 -3.38
CA ARG A 323 26.01 -8.71 -4.61
C ARG A 323 26.26 -10.21 -4.59
N ALA A 324 26.63 -10.79 -3.45
CA ALA A 324 26.76 -12.24 -3.31
C ALA A 324 25.43 -12.94 -3.66
N ILE A 325 25.51 -13.99 -4.46
CA ILE A 325 24.33 -14.79 -4.84
C ILE A 325 23.83 -15.53 -3.60
N MET A 326 22.54 -15.40 -3.32
CA MET A 326 21.85 -15.96 -2.17
C MET A 326 20.87 -17.09 -2.55
N ASP A 327 20.52 -17.17 -3.83
CA ASP A 327 19.66 -18.20 -4.39
C ASP A 327 20.52 -19.37 -4.91
N PRO A 328 20.39 -20.60 -4.34
CA PRO A 328 21.21 -21.75 -4.76
C PRO A 328 20.99 -22.14 -6.23
N VAL A 329 19.78 -21.97 -6.75
CA VAL A 329 19.46 -22.31 -8.15
C VAL A 329 20.18 -21.35 -9.08
N LEU A 330 20.05 -20.04 -8.82
CA LEU A 330 20.74 -19.01 -9.60
C LEU A 330 22.26 -19.16 -9.53
N ALA A 331 22.82 -19.56 -8.38
CA ALA A 331 24.24 -19.80 -8.24
C ALA A 331 24.74 -20.93 -9.16
N VAL A 332 23.97 -22.02 -9.26
CA VAL A 332 24.27 -23.15 -10.18
C VAL A 332 24.12 -22.73 -11.65
N GLU A 333 23.09 -21.97 -11.99
CA GLU A 333 22.90 -21.45 -13.35
C GLU A 333 24.07 -20.58 -13.81
N ILE A 334 24.50 -19.63 -12.97
CA ILE A 334 25.64 -18.75 -13.26
C ILE A 334 26.92 -19.57 -13.40
N ALA A 335 27.20 -20.53 -12.50
CA ALA A 335 28.37 -21.38 -12.57
C ALA A 335 28.40 -22.20 -13.87
N ASN A 336 27.27 -22.71 -14.32
CA ASN A 336 27.14 -23.46 -15.57
C ASN A 336 27.41 -22.57 -16.79
N GLU A 337 26.85 -21.33 -16.81
CA GLU A 337 27.12 -20.39 -17.89
C GLU A 337 28.57 -19.95 -17.94
N GLU A 338 29.20 -19.71 -16.79
CA GLU A 338 30.63 -19.36 -16.72
C GLU A 338 31.52 -20.50 -17.23
N ASN A 339 31.21 -21.75 -16.86
CA ASN A 339 31.91 -22.92 -17.35
C ASN A 339 31.78 -23.07 -18.87
N LYS A 340 30.59 -22.84 -19.42
CA LYS A 340 30.37 -22.88 -20.87
C LYS A 340 31.17 -21.81 -21.59
N ARG A 341 31.15 -20.55 -21.10
CA ARG A 341 31.94 -19.46 -21.65
C ARG A 341 33.46 -19.74 -21.57
N ARG A 342 33.91 -20.39 -20.49
CA ARG A 342 35.31 -20.78 -20.34
C ARG A 342 35.72 -21.82 -21.39
N GLN A 343 34.89 -22.81 -21.64
CA GLN A 343 35.10 -23.83 -22.67
C GLN A 343 35.14 -23.21 -24.09
N GLU A 344 34.19 -22.34 -24.39
CA GLU A 344 34.15 -21.60 -25.66
C GLU A 344 35.42 -20.73 -25.85
N LEU A 345 35.88 -20.08 -24.80
CA LEU A 345 37.10 -19.29 -24.85
C LEU A 345 38.36 -20.13 -25.07
N GLU A 346 38.41 -21.32 -24.46
CA GLU A 346 39.53 -22.29 -24.67
C GLU A 346 39.54 -22.82 -26.12
N GLN A 347 38.38 -23.15 -26.67
CA GLN A 347 38.26 -23.57 -28.07
C GLN A 347 38.73 -22.46 -29.03
N LEU A 348 38.26 -21.25 -28.84
CA LEU A 348 38.71 -20.08 -29.66
C LEU A 348 40.20 -19.85 -29.54
N LYS A 349 40.82 -20.03 -28.39
CA LYS A 349 42.28 -19.92 -28.23
C LYS A 349 43.01 -20.97 -29.02
N MET A 350 42.54 -22.22 -29.03
CA MET A 350 43.13 -23.29 -29.80
C MET A 350 43.03 -23.03 -31.34
N GLU A 351 41.86 -22.62 -31.80
CA GLU A 351 41.64 -22.21 -33.21
C GLU A 351 42.57 -21.07 -33.63
N VAL A 352 42.71 -20.05 -32.82
CA VAL A 352 43.64 -18.94 -33.09
C VAL A 352 45.09 -19.39 -33.15
N GLU A 353 45.49 -20.35 -32.31
CA GLU A 353 46.83 -20.90 -32.28
C GLU A 353 47.11 -21.76 -33.54
N GLU A 354 46.14 -22.55 -33.99
CA GLU A 354 46.23 -23.30 -35.25
C GLU A 354 46.32 -22.40 -36.46
N LEU A 355 45.51 -21.32 -36.54
CA LEU A 355 45.56 -20.33 -37.61
C LEU A 355 46.91 -19.60 -37.63
N ARG A 356 47.50 -19.28 -36.49
CA ARG A 356 48.84 -18.69 -36.40
C ARG A 356 49.93 -19.61 -36.90
N LYS A 357 49.82 -20.93 -36.62
CA LYS A 357 50.78 -21.91 -37.15
C LYS A 357 50.66 -22.05 -38.65
N ALA A 358 49.44 -22.13 -39.17
CA ALA A 358 49.20 -22.19 -40.62
C ALA A 358 49.66 -20.95 -41.36
N GLN A 359 49.48 -19.78 -40.75
CA GLN A 359 49.98 -18.51 -41.32
C GLN A 359 51.51 -18.48 -41.35
N LYS A 360 52.19 -18.94 -40.29
CA LYS A 360 53.62 -19.00 -40.22
C LYS A 360 54.23 -19.99 -41.24
N GLU A 361 53.64 -21.17 -41.41
CA GLU A 361 54.00 -22.15 -42.44
C GLU A 361 53.83 -21.56 -43.85
N LYS A 362 52.79 -20.79 -44.08
CA LYS A 362 52.54 -20.08 -45.36
C LYS A 362 53.60 -19.02 -45.62
N GLU A 363 53.98 -18.19 -44.65
CA GLU A 363 55.02 -17.18 -44.74
C GLU A 363 56.40 -17.80 -44.99
N GLU A 364 56.72 -18.96 -44.34
CA GLU A 364 57.96 -19.69 -44.57
C GLU A 364 58.02 -20.28 -46.00
N LEU A 365 56.90 -20.83 -46.53
CA LEU A 365 56.80 -21.28 -47.89
C LEU A 365 56.97 -20.15 -48.93
N GLU A 366 56.32 -19.00 -48.68
CA GLU A 366 56.44 -17.81 -49.56
C GLU A 366 57.85 -17.21 -49.54
N SER A 367 58.56 -17.20 -48.40
CA SER A 367 59.94 -16.77 -48.32
C SER A 367 60.90 -17.71 -49.01
N GLY A 368 60.73 -19.07 -48.86
CA GLY A 368 61.52 -20.08 -49.57
C GLY A 368 61.32 -20.02 -51.09
N PHE A 369 60.15 -19.73 -51.60
CA PHE A 369 59.88 -19.52 -53.02
C PHE A 369 60.58 -18.25 -53.55
N SER A 370 60.62 -17.16 -52.79
CA SER A 370 61.31 -15.93 -53.16
C SER A 370 62.82 -16.08 -53.24
N GLU A 371 63.43 -16.90 -52.39
CA GLU A 371 64.86 -17.21 -52.44
C GLU A 371 65.24 -18.10 -53.64
N ILE A 372 64.37 -18.95 -54.11
CA ILE A 372 64.60 -19.80 -55.30
C ILE A 372 64.55 -18.92 -56.61
N ILE A 373 63.64 -17.95 -56.62
CA ILE A 373 63.50 -17.06 -57.80
C ILE A 373 64.62 -15.99 -57.87
N ALA A 374 65.22 -15.61 -56.77
CA ALA A 374 66.28 -14.62 -56.66
C ALA A 374 67.72 -15.22 -56.89
N GLY A 375 67.79 -16.56 -57.01
CA GLY A 375 69.09 -17.30 -57.22
C GLY A 375 69.33 -17.75 -58.67
N GLU A 376 68.50 -17.36 -59.69
CA GLU A 376 68.81 -17.49 -61.11
C GLU A 376 69.19 -16.07 -61.62
#